data_0d5077d754a6343a585bd5dd6737346d
#
_entry.id   0d5077d754a6343a585bd5dd6737346d
#
_cell.length_a   1.000
_cell.length_b   1.000
_cell.length_c   1.000
_cell.angle_alpha   90.00
_cell.angle_beta   90.00
_cell.angle_gamma   90.00
#
_symmetry.space_group_name_H-M   'P 1'
#
loop_
_entity.id
_entity.type
_entity.pdbx_description
1 polymer ?
#
loop_
_entity_poly.entity_id
_entity_poly.type
_entity_poly.pdbx_seq_one_letter_code
_entity_poly.pdbx_strand_id
1 'polypeptide(L)'
;MNTRKFTILHSNDMHGDFLAESQGADGTLIGGLALLSGYINQVRREEKNVIYAIAGDMLQGSVIDAEFKGISTVEIMNYLSPDVVTLGNHELDYGLPHLLFLEKMANFPIVNANLYIKKYYKRLMKPY
;
A
#
# COMPACT_ATOMS: atom_id res chain seq x y z
N MET A 1 -1.19 -28.84 -22.27
CA MET A 1 -1.29 -28.29 -20.90
C MET A 1 -2.06 -26.98 -20.94
N ASN A 2 -3.07 -26.83 -20.10
CA ASN A 2 -3.74 -25.52 -19.96
C ASN A 2 -2.90 -24.66 -19.03
N THR A 3 -2.26 -23.61 -19.56
CA THR A 3 -1.54 -22.61 -18.77
C THR A 3 -2.43 -21.40 -18.51
N ARG A 4 -2.29 -20.78 -17.33
CA ARG A 4 -2.88 -19.48 -17.02
C ARG A 4 -1.76 -18.48 -16.74
N LYS A 5 -1.83 -17.30 -17.36
CA LYS A 5 -0.94 -16.18 -17.05
C LYS A 5 -1.52 -15.38 -15.90
N PHE A 6 -0.68 -15.02 -14.95
CA PHE A 6 -0.94 -14.03 -13.90
C PHE A 6 0.09 -12.92 -14.02
N THR A 7 -0.35 -11.69 -13.84
CA THR A 7 0.51 -10.50 -13.78
C THR A 7 0.48 -9.97 -12.36
N ILE A 8 1.65 -9.89 -11.73
CA ILE A 8 1.79 -9.35 -10.37
C ILE A 8 2.50 -8.01 -10.49
N LEU A 9 1.81 -6.95 -10.11
CA LEU A 9 2.38 -5.64 -9.87
C LEU A 9 2.68 -5.53 -8.37
N HIS A 10 3.80 -4.93 -8.01
CA HIS A 10 4.09 -4.71 -6.61
C HIS A 10 4.78 -3.38 -6.37
N SER A 11 4.59 -2.85 -5.17
CA SER A 11 5.35 -1.74 -4.61
C SER A 11 5.63 -1.98 -3.12
N ASN A 12 6.52 -1.21 -2.56
CA ASN A 12 6.90 -1.20 -1.15
C ASN A 12 7.54 0.15 -0.83
N ASP A 13 7.72 0.45 0.46
CA ASP A 13 8.42 1.63 0.94
C ASP A 13 7.91 2.94 0.29
N MET A 14 6.60 3.11 0.27
CA MET A 14 5.97 4.27 -0.38
C MET A 14 5.99 5.51 0.52
N HIS A 15 6.07 5.31 1.84
CA HIS A 15 6.32 6.34 2.85
C HIS A 15 5.43 7.60 2.76
N GLY A 16 4.19 7.43 2.28
CA GLY A 16 3.28 8.55 2.08
C GLY A 16 3.74 9.57 1.04
N ASP A 17 4.72 9.24 0.21
CA ASP A 17 5.21 10.09 -0.88
C ASP A 17 4.31 9.94 -2.10
N PHE A 18 3.36 10.86 -2.24
CA PHE A 18 2.28 10.78 -3.22
C PHE A 18 2.45 11.69 -4.42
N LEU A 19 3.36 12.67 -4.30
CA LEU A 19 3.48 13.71 -5.30
C LEU A 19 4.49 13.31 -6.37
N ALA A 20 4.19 13.68 -7.59
CA ALA A 20 5.17 13.61 -8.66
C ALA A 20 6.18 14.76 -8.50
N GLU A 21 7.44 14.47 -8.76
CA GLU A 21 8.51 15.45 -8.75
C GLU A 21 8.84 15.93 -10.16
N SER A 22 9.17 17.21 -10.29
CA SER A 22 9.66 17.76 -11.56
C SER A 22 11.12 17.43 -11.73
N GLN A 23 11.47 16.71 -12.78
CA GLN A 23 12.85 16.46 -13.16
C GLN A 23 13.21 17.21 -14.44
N GLY A 24 14.32 17.93 -14.39
CA GLY A 24 14.87 18.65 -15.53
C GLY A 24 14.25 20.01 -15.80
N ALA A 25 14.82 20.70 -16.79
CA ALA A 25 14.41 22.05 -17.16
C ALA A 25 13.10 22.12 -17.99
N ASP A 26 12.63 20.98 -18.47
CA ASP A 26 11.41 20.85 -19.29
C ASP A 26 10.13 20.66 -18.47
N GLY A 27 10.24 20.56 -17.13
CA GLY A 27 9.11 20.39 -16.24
C GLY A 27 8.45 19.00 -16.30
N THR A 28 9.12 17.99 -16.86
CA THR A 28 8.62 16.61 -16.87
C THR A 28 8.40 16.11 -15.45
N LEU A 29 7.20 15.61 -15.18
CA LEU A 29 6.85 15.01 -13.88
C LEU A 29 7.21 13.53 -13.85
N ILE A 30 7.87 13.10 -12.80
CA ILE A 30 8.25 11.71 -12.57
C ILE A 30 7.69 11.23 -11.24
N GLY A 31 7.29 9.97 -11.17
CA GLY A 31 6.73 9.37 -9.97
C GLY A 31 5.31 9.82 -9.63
N GLY A 32 4.97 9.72 -8.36
CA GLY A 32 3.66 10.06 -7.83
C GLY A 32 2.58 9.00 -8.04
N LEU A 33 1.62 8.98 -7.11
CA LEU A 33 0.55 7.97 -7.12
C LEU A 33 -0.41 8.11 -8.29
N ALA A 34 -0.56 9.29 -8.86
CA ALA A 34 -1.42 9.49 -10.03
C ALA A 34 -0.90 8.70 -11.24
N LEU A 35 0.41 8.74 -11.50
CA LEU A 35 1.05 7.96 -12.57
C LEU A 35 0.98 6.46 -12.26
N LEU A 36 1.28 6.07 -11.03
CA LEU A 36 1.19 4.67 -10.60
C LEU A 36 -0.23 4.13 -10.77
N SER A 37 -1.25 4.87 -10.34
CA SER A 37 -2.66 4.50 -10.50
C SER A 37 -3.04 4.36 -11.99
N GLY A 38 -2.58 5.29 -12.82
CA GLY A 38 -2.78 5.22 -14.27
C GLY A 38 -2.19 3.95 -14.88
N TYR A 39 -0.98 3.59 -14.51
CA TYR A 39 -0.30 2.39 -14.96
C TYR A 39 -0.99 1.11 -14.47
N ILE A 40 -1.34 1.01 -13.19
CA ILE A 40 -2.07 -0.13 -12.64
C ILE A 40 -3.38 -0.34 -13.38
N ASN A 41 -4.14 0.74 -13.60
CA ASN A 41 -5.41 0.69 -14.30
C ASN A 41 -5.24 0.31 -15.78
N GLN A 42 -4.15 0.74 -16.42
CA GLN A 42 -3.82 0.31 -17.79
C GLN A 42 -3.58 -1.20 -17.82
N VAL A 43 -2.71 -1.73 -16.96
CA VAL A 43 -2.41 -3.17 -16.92
C VAL A 43 -3.67 -3.99 -16.61
N ARG A 44 -4.53 -3.53 -15.69
CA ARG A 44 -5.80 -4.18 -15.38
C ARG A 44 -6.78 -4.21 -16.56
N ARG A 45 -6.70 -3.27 -17.50
CA ARG A 45 -7.50 -3.29 -18.75
C ARG A 45 -6.91 -4.23 -19.80
N GLU A 46 -5.60 -4.35 -19.84
CA GLU A 46 -4.90 -5.14 -20.87
C GLU A 46 -4.74 -6.62 -20.50
N GLU A 47 -4.70 -6.91 -19.19
CA GLU A 47 -4.43 -8.26 -18.66
C GLU A 47 -5.63 -8.77 -17.84
N LYS A 48 -5.87 -10.10 -17.89
CA LYS A 48 -7.06 -10.70 -17.25
C LYS A 48 -6.88 -11.02 -15.76
N ASN A 49 -5.70 -11.45 -15.36
CA ASN A 49 -5.42 -11.92 -14.00
C ASN A 49 -4.30 -11.06 -13.41
N VAL A 50 -4.67 -9.88 -12.92
CA VAL A 50 -3.73 -8.91 -12.35
C VAL A 50 -3.91 -8.87 -10.85
N ILE A 51 -2.81 -8.90 -10.12
CA ILE A 51 -2.75 -8.68 -8.67
C ILE A 51 -1.80 -7.51 -8.44
N TYR A 52 -2.26 -6.51 -7.71
CA TYR A 52 -1.40 -5.44 -7.21
C TYR A 52 -1.21 -5.61 -5.71
N ALA A 53 0.03 -5.84 -5.29
CA ALA A 53 0.42 -6.09 -3.91
C ALA A 53 1.35 -4.99 -3.39
N ILE A 54 1.19 -4.62 -2.11
CA ILE A 54 2.08 -3.68 -1.43
C ILE A 54 2.77 -4.41 -0.27
N ALA A 55 4.10 -4.37 -0.28
CA ALA A 55 4.93 -5.12 0.65
C ALA A 55 5.35 -4.32 1.90
N GLY A 56 4.47 -3.43 2.38
CA GLY A 56 4.64 -2.66 3.61
C GLY A 56 5.32 -1.31 3.42
N ASP A 57 5.50 -0.62 4.54
CA ASP A 57 6.05 0.73 4.66
C ASP A 57 5.32 1.74 3.77
N MET A 58 4.01 1.75 3.89
CA MET A 58 3.15 2.75 3.25
C MET A 58 3.22 4.09 3.99
N LEU A 59 3.40 4.02 5.32
CA LEU A 59 3.38 5.14 6.23
C LEU A 59 4.78 5.73 6.45
N GLN A 60 4.83 6.90 7.10
CA GLN A 60 6.06 7.58 7.53
C GLN A 60 6.97 8.07 6.39
N GLY A 61 7.03 9.37 6.22
CA GLY A 61 7.97 10.01 5.28
C GLY A 61 7.48 11.33 4.73
N SER A 62 6.22 11.45 4.38
CA SER A 62 5.68 12.73 3.91
C SER A 62 5.10 13.58 5.04
N VAL A 63 5.04 14.89 4.80
CA VAL A 63 4.42 15.84 5.75
C VAL A 63 2.94 15.51 5.94
N ILE A 64 2.24 15.13 4.88
CA ILE A 64 0.80 14.77 4.92
C ILE A 64 0.59 13.52 5.77
N ASP A 65 1.46 12.52 5.62
CA ASP A 65 1.38 11.32 6.44
C ASP A 65 1.61 11.63 7.92
N ALA A 66 2.64 12.39 8.23
CA ALA A 66 2.98 12.77 9.60
C ALA A 66 1.87 13.59 10.28
N GLU A 67 1.28 14.56 9.60
CA GLU A 67 0.21 15.43 10.12
C GLU A 67 -1.05 14.62 10.45
N PHE A 68 -1.45 13.72 9.55
CA PHE A 68 -2.67 12.92 9.71
C PHE A 68 -2.41 11.49 10.21
N LYS A 69 -1.18 11.17 10.61
CA LYS A 69 -0.79 9.87 11.17
C LYS A 69 -1.25 8.68 10.31
N GLY A 70 -1.07 8.78 9.00
CA GLY A 70 -1.42 7.73 8.06
C GLY A 70 -2.89 7.68 7.62
N ILE A 71 -3.78 8.50 8.17
CA ILE A 71 -5.20 8.53 7.74
C ILE A 71 -5.29 8.90 6.27
N SER A 72 -4.66 10.00 5.87
CA SER A 72 -4.61 10.44 4.47
C SER A 72 -3.97 9.40 3.55
N THR A 73 -2.94 8.73 4.03
CA THR A 73 -2.28 7.65 3.29
C THR A 73 -3.25 6.51 2.99
N VAL A 74 -3.97 6.02 4.00
CA VAL A 74 -4.95 4.92 3.80
C VAL A 74 -6.10 5.36 2.90
N GLU A 75 -6.60 6.59 3.03
CA GLU A 75 -7.64 7.10 2.15
C GLU A 75 -7.18 7.15 0.69
N ILE A 76 -5.97 7.64 0.42
CA ILE A 76 -5.40 7.66 -0.93
C ILE A 76 -5.18 6.23 -1.45
N MET A 77 -4.69 5.31 -0.60
CA MET A 77 -4.53 3.90 -0.96
C MET A 77 -5.86 3.22 -1.28
N ASN A 78 -6.96 3.62 -0.66
CA ASN A 78 -8.30 3.14 -1.01
C ASN A 78 -8.66 3.46 -2.48
N TYR A 79 -8.23 4.60 -3.02
CA TYR A 79 -8.39 4.91 -4.44
C TYR A 79 -7.43 4.13 -5.34
N LEU A 80 -6.22 3.85 -4.88
CA LEU A 80 -5.26 3.02 -5.60
C LEU A 80 -5.71 1.56 -5.69
N SER A 81 -6.53 1.12 -4.74
CA SER A 81 -7.20 -0.18 -4.70
C SER A 81 -6.22 -1.36 -4.85
N PRO A 82 -5.24 -1.53 -3.94
CA PRO A 82 -4.41 -2.73 -3.93
C PRO A 82 -5.25 -3.97 -3.62
N ASP A 83 -4.88 -5.11 -4.21
CA ASP A 83 -5.55 -6.38 -3.96
C ASP A 83 -5.13 -7.00 -2.62
N VAL A 84 -3.91 -6.70 -2.17
CA VAL A 84 -3.39 -7.15 -0.88
C VAL A 84 -2.23 -6.25 -0.42
N VAL A 85 -2.16 -6.03 0.88
CA VAL A 85 -1.10 -5.27 1.53
C VAL A 85 -0.56 -6.07 2.72
N THR A 86 0.73 -6.00 3.00
CA THR A 86 1.30 -6.45 4.26
C THR A 86 1.87 -5.28 5.05
N LEU A 87 2.27 -5.55 6.29
CA LEU A 87 2.86 -4.55 7.17
C LEU A 87 4.37 -4.53 7.02
N GLY A 88 4.94 -3.32 6.97
CA GLY A 88 6.34 -3.06 7.25
C GLY A 88 6.55 -2.61 8.70
N ASN A 89 7.71 -2.06 9.02
CA ASN A 89 7.99 -1.57 10.36
C ASN A 89 7.29 -0.24 10.66
N HIS A 90 7.13 0.63 9.66
CA HIS A 90 6.56 1.96 9.84
C HIS A 90 5.04 1.96 10.09
N GLU A 91 4.33 0.91 9.75
CA GLU A 91 2.93 0.76 10.11
C GLU A 91 2.68 0.73 11.62
N LEU A 92 3.72 0.45 12.42
CA LEU A 92 3.63 0.43 13.88
C LEU A 92 4.08 1.73 14.57
N ASP A 93 4.61 2.70 13.85
CA ASP A 93 5.19 3.93 14.42
C ASP A 93 4.19 4.78 15.20
N TYR A 94 2.94 4.78 14.77
CA TYR A 94 1.84 5.46 15.48
C TYR A 94 1.18 4.58 16.57
N GLY A 95 1.74 3.40 16.80
CA GLY A 95 1.28 2.45 17.80
C GLY A 95 0.17 1.52 17.34
N LEU A 96 0.05 0.38 18.03
CA LEU A 96 -0.87 -0.69 17.69
C LEU A 96 -2.34 -0.27 17.64
N PRO A 97 -2.88 0.52 18.60
CA PRO A 97 -4.28 0.93 18.53
C PRO A 97 -4.59 1.74 17.26
N HIS A 98 -3.63 2.57 16.84
CA HIS A 98 -3.78 3.37 15.63
C HIS A 98 -3.69 2.51 14.37
N LEU A 99 -2.78 1.55 14.30
CA LEU A 99 -2.73 0.58 13.20
C LEU A 99 -4.08 -0.16 13.04
N LEU A 100 -4.68 -0.62 14.15
CA LEU A 100 -5.98 -1.28 14.10
C LEU A 100 -7.12 -0.36 13.65
N PHE A 101 -7.01 0.93 13.92
CA PHE A 101 -7.92 1.93 13.39
C PHE A 101 -7.73 2.11 11.88
N LEU A 102 -6.50 2.26 11.40
CA LEU A 102 -6.19 2.37 9.97
C LEU A 102 -6.61 1.11 9.19
N GLU A 103 -6.43 -0.07 9.78
CA GLU A 103 -6.87 -1.34 9.17
C GLU A 103 -8.37 -1.36 8.92
N LYS A 104 -9.18 -0.78 9.81
CA LYS A 104 -10.62 -0.67 9.62
C LYS A 104 -11.04 0.36 8.58
N MET A 105 -10.22 1.36 8.33
CA MET A 105 -10.45 2.36 7.28
C MET A 105 -10.09 1.83 5.89
N ALA A 106 -9.18 0.86 5.81
CA ALA A 106 -8.72 0.29 4.57
C ALA A 106 -9.84 -0.51 3.88
N ASN A 107 -10.07 -0.22 2.59
CA ASN A 107 -10.97 -0.98 1.73
C ASN A 107 -10.28 -2.18 1.05
N PHE A 108 -9.06 -2.47 1.45
CA PHE A 108 -8.23 -3.56 0.95
C PHE A 108 -7.76 -4.46 2.10
N PRO A 109 -7.47 -5.73 1.84
CA PRO A 109 -7.03 -6.65 2.89
C PRO A 109 -5.58 -6.33 3.31
N ILE A 110 -5.39 -6.17 4.62
CA ILE A 110 -4.07 -6.13 5.24
C ILE A 110 -3.81 -7.50 5.85
N VAL A 111 -2.75 -8.18 5.39
CA VAL A 111 -2.41 -9.54 5.80
C VAL A 111 -1.03 -9.59 6.44
N ASN A 112 -0.89 -10.41 7.47
CA ASN A 112 0.41 -10.68 8.08
C ASN A 112 0.41 -12.04 8.78
N ALA A 113 1.26 -12.95 8.33
CA ALA A 113 1.28 -14.33 8.82
C ALA A 113 2.15 -14.55 10.05
N ASN A 114 3.06 -13.63 10.37
CA ASN A 114 4.11 -13.82 11.38
C ASN A 114 4.08 -12.82 12.55
N LEU A 115 3.13 -11.91 12.60
CA LEU A 115 2.96 -10.99 13.72
C LEU A 115 1.94 -11.55 14.73
N TYR A 116 2.41 -11.81 15.96
CA TYR A 116 1.62 -12.43 17.01
C TYR A 116 1.48 -11.53 18.23
N ILE A 117 0.29 -11.55 18.83
CA ILE A 117 0.07 -11.00 20.17
C ILE A 117 0.58 -12.03 21.18
N LYS A 118 1.77 -11.81 21.74
CA LYS A 118 2.46 -12.75 22.62
C LYS A 118 1.58 -13.28 23.77
N LYS A 119 0.81 -12.37 24.39
CA LYS A 119 -0.08 -12.71 25.54
C LYS A 119 -1.13 -13.77 25.20
N TYR A 120 -1.59 -13.81 23.96
CA TYR A 120 -2.72 -14.68 23.56
C TYR A 120 -2.32 -15.73 22.53
N TYR A 121 -1.07 -15.72 22.06
CA TYR A 121 -0.56 -16.58 20.97
C TYR A 121 -1.45 -16.52 19.71
N LYS A 122 -2.07 -15.37 19.46
CA LYS A 122 -2.92 -15.13 18.28
C LYS A 122 -2.24 -14.18 17.31
N ARG A 123 -2.42 -14.44 16.02
CA ARG A 123 -2.00 -13.48 14.99
C ARG A 123 -2.73 -12.16 15.15
N LEU A 124 -2.02 -11.07 14.91
CA LEU A 124 -2.59 -9.74 14.95
C LEU A 124 -3.51 -9.51 13.75
N MET A 125 -3.07 -9.91 12.58
CA MET A 125 -3.79 -9.75 11.31
C MET A 125 -4.16 -11.12 10.73
N LYS A 126 -5.00 -11.10 9.70
CA LYS A 126 -5.28 -12.29 8.90
C LYS A 126 -3.99 -12.76 8.21
N PRO A 127 -3.74 -14.07 8.13
CA PRO A 127 -2.51 -14.58 7.50
C PRO A 127 -2.57 -14.56 5.96
N TYR A 128 -3.78 -14.49 5.40
CA TYR A 128 -4.07 -14.52 3.95
C TYR A 128 -5.48 -14.03 3.70
#